data_d86bff13dbea8ebf5e8577a41262b446
#
_entry.id   d86bff13dbea8ebf5e8577a41262b446
#
_cell.length_a   1.000
_cell.length_b   1.000
_cell.length_c   1.000
_cell.angle_alpha   90.00
_cell.angle_beta   90.00
_cell.angle_gamma   90.00
#
_symmetry.space_group_name_H-M   'P 1'
#
loop_
_entity.id
_entity.type
_entity.pdbx_description
1 polymer ?
#
loop_
_entity_poly.entity_id
_entity_poly.type
_entity_poly.pdbx_seq_one_letter_code
_entity_poly.pdbx_strand_id
1 'polypeptide(L)'
;AVKRLDGPAHLDALLHDHAVDYGLWNKLYAAALLTPAMLDNDLAYNEDLLANWQAFCAAPGCAFCDYAGYHYRQHADSASRRGLPPQSLDDQRRAAALIRGSVPPQWPALQQSANAFYYEKLVYLASMILRRADILPYRVQLGELRIGITAGLNDRQLGRNPQLPFAIKASAWATVHAPKLWRWVCRNFLKDRQ
;
A
#
# COMPACT_ATOMS: atom_id res chain seq x y z
N ALA A 1 17.59 15.17 -13.23
CA ALA A 1 16.57 16.23 -13.12
C ALA A 1 16.05 16.31 -11.69
N VAL A 2 15.61 17.49 -11.24
CA VAL A 2 14.97 17.70 -9.93
C VAL A 2 13.53 18.12 -10.18
N LYS A 3 12.58 17.36 -9.58
CA LYS A 3 11.14 17.67 -9.62
C LYS A 3 10.69 18.06 -8.22
N ARG A 4 10.09 19.23 -8.07
CA ARG A 4 9.47 19.66 -6.80
C ARG A 4 7.99 19.28 -6.79
N LEU A 5 7.52 18.86 -5.63
CA LEU A 5 6.14 18.52 -5.35
C LEU A 5 5.71 19.22 -4.06
N ASP A 6 4.72 20.09 -4.15
CA ASP A 6 4.23 20.90 -3.04
C ASP A 6 2.75 20.58 -2.75
N GLY A 7 2.28 20.97 -1.58
CA GLY A 7 0.91 20.72 -1.15
C GLY A 7 0.55 19.23 -1.15
N PRO A 8 -0.65 18.81 -1.60
CA PRO A 8 -1.05 17.40 -1.57
C PRO A 8 -0.31 16.52 -2.60
N ALA A 9 0.39 17.13 -3.59
CA ALA A 9 1.00 16.38 -4.69
C ALA A 9 2.13 15.44 -4.23
N HIS A 10 2.88 15.80 -3.19
CA HIS A 10 3.91 14.92 -2.66
C HIS A 10 3.35 13.71 -1.90
N LEU A 11 2.21 13.89 -1.22
CA LEU A 11 1.49 12.79 -0.56
C LEU A 11 0.85 11.85 -1.58
N ASP A 12 0.25 12.41 -2.63
CA ASP A 12 -0.32 11.63 -3.73
C ASP A 12 0.77 10.82 -4.46
N ALA A 13 1.94 11.43 -4.70
CA ALA A 13 3.08 10.75 -5.29
C ALA A 13 3.59 9.58 -4.42
N LEU A 14 3.61 9.74 -3.10
CA LEU A 14 3.97 8.64 -2.19
C LEU A 14 3.02 7.45 -2.32
N LEU A 15 1.73 7.68 -2.58
CA LEU A 15 0.73 6.62 -2.68
C LEU A 15 0.71 5.93 -4.05
N HIS A 16 0.96 6.67 -5.13
CA HIS A 16 0.66 6.21 -6.49
C HIS A 16 1.82 6.33 -7.48
N ASP A 17 2.84 7.14 -7.19
CA ASP A 17 3.98 7.30 -8.10
C ASP A 17 5.05 6.23 -7.81
N HIS A 18 5.22 5.31 -8.73
CA HIS A 18 6.23 4.25 -8.63
C HIS A 18 7.68 4.78 -8.57
N ALA A 19 7.90 6.05 -8.88
CA ALA A 19 9.21 6.69 -8.72
C ALA A 19 9.50 7.09 -7.26
N VAL A 20 8.47 7.18 -6.41
CA VAL A 20 8.61 7.47 -4.98
C VAL A 20 8.55 6.16 -4.20
N ASP A 21 9.70 5.58 -3.96
CA ASP A 21 9.85 4.35 -3.18
C ASP A 21 9.44 4.56 -1.71
N TYR A 22 8.96 3.50 -1.06
CA TYR A 22 8.58 3.52 0.36
C TYR A 22 9.77 3.46 1.31
N GLY A 23 10.96 3.09 0.84
CA GLY A 23 12.15 2.97 1.66
C GLY A 23 12.58 4.30 2.28
N LEU A 24 13.02 4.25 3.54
CA LEU A 24 13.60 5.42 4.22
C LEU A 24 15.01 5.74 3.72
N TRP A 25 15.72 4.75 3.22
CA TRP A 25 17.13 4.78 2.87
C TRP A 25 17.46 5.63 1.63
N ASN A 26 16.50 5.91 0.76
CA ASN A 26 16.68 6.72 -0.46
C ASN A 26 16.20 8.17 -0.32
N LYS A 27 15.99 8.64 0.91
CA LYS A 27 15.45 9.97 1.21
C LYS A 27 16.32 10.75 2.16
N LEU A 28 16.26 12.06 2.05
CA LEU A 28 16.84 13.01 3.01
C LEU A 28 15.68 13.80 3.64
N TYR A 29 15.66 13.83 4.95
CA TYR A 29 14.62 14.51 5.73
C TYR A 29 15.23 15.71 6.45
N ALA A 30 14.49 16.81 6.51
CA ALA A 30 14.79 17.85 7.48
C ALA A 30 14.65 17.26 8.90
N ALA A 31 15.64 17.47 9.76
CA ALA A 31 15.69 16.84 11.10
C ALA A 31 14.42 17.12 11.93
N ALA A 32 13.82 18.28 11.77
CA ALA A 32 12.57 18.65 12.45
C ALA A 32 11.35 17.79 12.06
N LEU A 33 11.40 17.07 10.93
CA LEU A 33 10.32 16.18 10.50
C LEU A 33 10.42 14.78 11.13
N LEU A 34 11.59 14.43 11.67
CA LEU A 34 11.82 13.10 12.24
C LEU A 34 11.55 13.13 13.73
N THR A 35 10.49 12.46 14.14
CA THR A 35 10.15 12.28 15.55
C THR A 35 10.29 10.81 15.95
N PRO A 36 10.63 10.47 17.20
CA PRO A 36 10.71 9.09 17.67
C PRO A 36 9.39 8.31 17.40
N ALA A 37 8.25 8.97 17.57
CA ALA A 37 6.94 8.38 17.35
C ALA A 37 6.68 7.90 15.90
N MET A 38 7.43 8.38 14.92
CA MET A 38 7.29 7.94 13.53
C MET A 38 7.81 6.51 13.32
N LEU A 39 8.78 6.08 14.13
CA LEU A 39 9.37 4.75 14.05
C LEU A 39 8.80 3.80 15.11
N ASP A 40 8.07 4.34 16.10
CA ASP A 40 7.39 3.59 17.16
C ASP A 40 5.94 3.27 16.72
N ASN A 41 5.84 2.35 15.77
CA ASN A 41 4.56 1.96 15.20
C ASN A 41 4.45 0.45 15.20
N ASP A 42 4.27 -0.31 16.08
CA ASP A 42 4.02 -1.76 16.21
C ASP A 42 3.92 -2.58 14.88
N LEU A 43 4.49 -2.08 13.78
CA LEU A 43 4.49 -2.72 12.47
C LEU A 43 5.88 -3.28 12.18
N ALA A 44 5.94 -4.54 11.74
CA ALA A 44 7.16 -5.17 11.25
C ALA A 44 7.28 -5.10 9.70
N TYR A 45 6.19 -4.70 9.03
CA TYR A 45 6.11 -4.54 7.57
C TYR A 45 5.35 -3.27 7.20
N ASN A 46 5.88 -2.52 6.24
CA ASN A 46 5.38 -1.20 5.83
C ASN A 46 5.48 -0.12 6.93
N GLU A 47 6.32 -0.33 7.94
CA GLU A 47 6.69 0.66 8.93
C GLU A 47 7.33 1.89 8.27
N ASP A 48 8.16 1.66 7.26
CA ASP A 48 8.82 2.68 6.45
C ASP A 48 7.81 3.51 5.62
N LEU A 49 6.82 2.88 5.03
CA LEU A 49 5.73 3.60 4.34
C LEU A 49 4.96 4.50 5.30
N LEU A 50 4.61 3.99 6.49
CA LEU A 50 3.88 4.78 7.47
C LEU A 50 4.72 5.95 8.01
N ALA A 51 6.01 5.72 8.28
CA ALA A 51 6.94 6.78 8.68
C ALA A 51 7.08 7.85 7.59
N ASN A 52 7.21 7.45 6.32
CA ASN A 52 7.21 8.37 5.18
C ASN A 52 5.92 9.19 5.10
N TRP A 53 4.77 8.54 5.24
CA TRP A 53 3.49 9.24 5.24
C TRP A 53 3.41 10.31 6.31
N GLN A 54 3.83 10.01 7.54
CA GLN A 54 3.84 10.96 8.64
C GLN A 54 4.80 12.14 8.38
N ALA A 55 6.02 11.86 7.89
CA ALA A 55 6.98 12.90 7.53
C ALA A 55 6.45 13.79 6.41
N PHE A 56 5.82 13.20 5.39
CA PHE A 56 5.26 13.93 4.27
C PHE A 56 4.04 14.77 4.68
N CYS A 57 3.21 14.28 5.61
CA CYS A 57 2.12 15.09 6.18
C CYS A 57 2.61 16.33 6.93
N ALA A 58 3.77 16.24 7.59
CA ALA A 58 4.38 17.34 8.33
C ALA A 58 5.20 18.29 7.43
N ALA A 59 5.62 17.83 6.25
CA ALA A 59 6.41 18.61 5.32
C ALA A 59 5.55 19.52 4.42
N PRO A 60 6.00 20.73 4.08
CA PRO A 60 5.29 21.58 3.11
C PRO A 60 5.38 21.04 1.68
N GLY A 61 6.33 20.16 1.39
CA GLY A 61 6.57 19.54 0.10
C GLY A 61 7.85 18.73 0.08
N CYS A 62 8.16 18.15 -1.08
CA CYS A 62 9.40 17.43 -1.29
C CYS A 62 10.04 17.75 -2.65
N ALA A 63 11.32 17.38 -2.80
CA ALA A 63 12.01 17.39 -4.08
C ALA A 63 12.45 15.97 -4.43
N PHE A 64 12.03 15.50 -5.58
CA PHE A 64 12.51 14.25 -6.17
C PHE A 64 13.74 14.55 -7.03
N CYS A 65 14.85 13.85 -6.77
CA CYS A 65 16.06 13.91 -7.57
C CYS A 65 16.29 12.57 -8.25
N ASP A 66 16.28 12.58 -9.58
CA ASP A 66 16.60 11.41 -10.39
C ASP A 66 18.13 11.19 -10.39
N TYR A 67 18.60 10.63 -9.29
CA TYR A 67 20.02 10.32 -9.06
C TYR A 67 20.15 9.00 -8.30
N ALA A 68 20.85 8.04 -8.89
CA ALA A 68 21.10 6.73 -8.29
C ALA A 68 22.27 6.81 -7.29
N GLY A 69 22.05 7.48 -6.14
CA GLY A 69 23.07 7.71 -5.10
C GLY A 69 23.12 6.64 -4.01
N TYR A 70 22.21 5.69 -4.00
CA TYR A 70 22.14 4.63 -2.99
C TYR A 70 22.33 3.24 -3.60
N HIS A 71 23.24 2.44 -3.03
CA HIS A 71 23.51 1.07 -3.44
C HIS A 71 22.79 0.09 -2.51
N TYR A 72 21.62 -0.38 -2.93
CA TYR A 72 20.87 -1.37 -2.17
C TYR A 72 21.47 -2.77 -2.32
N ARG A 73 22.13 -3.27 -1.29
CA ARG A 73 22.65 -4.65 -1.26
C ARG A 73 21.54 -5.64 -1.00
N GLN A 74 21.36 -6.57 -1.91
CA GLN A 74 20.44 -7.68 -1.72
C GLN A 74 21.14 -8.86 -1.04
N HIS A 75 20.65 -9.27 0.13
CA HIS A 75 21.14 -10.44 0.86
C HIS A 75 20.10 -11.55 0.82
N ALA A 76 20.56 -12.82 0.83
CA ALA A 76 19.66 -13.97 0.83
C ALA A 76 18.72 -13.98 2.06
N ASP A 77 19.19 -13.50 3.20
CA ASP A 77 18.48 -13.42 4.48
C ASP A 77 17.63 -12.15 4.66
N SER A 78 17.50 -11.33 3.62
CA SER A 78 16.70 -10.10 3.68
C SER A 78 15.25 -10.41 4.06
N ALA A 79 14.64 -9.57 4.91
CA ALA A 79 13.24 -9.70 5.34
C ALA A 79 12.27 -9.78 4.15
N SER A 80 12.56 -9.05 3.07
CA SER A 80 11.76 -9.07 1.83
C SER A 80 11.78 -10.43 1.11
N ARG A 81 12.73 -11.32 1.41
CA ARG A 81 12.87 -12.66 0.81
C ARG A 81 12.37 -13.79 1.70
N ARG A 82 12.01 -13.52 2.95
CA ARG A 82 11.58 -14.54 3.92
C ARG A 82 10.18 -15.13 3.67
N GLY A 83 9.60 -14.85 2.52
CA GLY A 83 8.26 -15.31 2.17
C GLY A 83 7.17 -14.32 2.60
N LEU A 84 5.94 -14.79 2.74
CA LEU A 84 4.78 -13.98 3.11
C LEU A 84 4.20 -14.50 4.43
N PRO A 85 4.73 -14.12 5.60
CA PRO A 85 4.12 -14.50 6.86
C PRO A 85 2.75 -13.83 7.02
N PRO A 86 1.76 -14.47 7.68
CA PRO A 86 0.44 -13.86 7.89
C PRO A 86 0.49 -12.46 8.49
N GLN A 87 1.39 -12.22 9.44
CA GLN A 87 1.58 -10.90 10.05
C GLN A 87 1.94 -9.82 9.02
N SER A 88 2.71 -10.13 7.98
CA SER A 88 3.04 -9.12 6.96
C SER A 88 1.81 -8.63 6.19
N LEU A 89 0.78 -9.47 6.04
CA LEU A 89 -0.49 -9.09 5.43
C LEU A 89 -1.30 -8.18 6.36
N ASP A 90 -1.31 -8.50 7.66
CA ASP A 90 -1.99 -7.70 8.67
C ASP A 90 -1.35 -6.33 8.80
N ASP A 91 -0.02 -6.26 8.88
CA ASP A 91 0.72 -5.01 8.98
C ASP A 91 0.53 -4.12 7.75
N GLN A 92 0.63 -4.68 6.55
CA GLN A 92 0.40 -3.92 5.31
C GLN A 92 -1.04 -3.39 5.22
N ARG A 93 -2.03 -4.19 5.64
CA ARG A 93 -3.43 -3.76 5.71
C ARG A 93 -3.61 -2.63 6.72
N ARG A 94 -3.01 -2.76 7.93
CA ARG A 94 -3.04 -1.74 8.99
C ARG A 94 -2.38 -0.45 8.54
N ALA A 95 -1.20 -0.51 7.94
CA ALA A 95 -0.52 0.68 7.39
C ALA A 95 -1.42 1.43 6.40
N ALA A 96 -2.01 0.72 5.45
CA ALA A 96 -2.93 1.32 4.47
C ALA A 96 -4.19 1.92 5.13
N ALA A 97 -4.73 1.28 6.18
CA ALA A 97 -5.88 1.80 6.92
C ALA A 97 -5.52 3.06 7.72
N LEU A 98 -4.36 3.10 8.36
CA LEU A 98 -3.85 4.26 9.09
C LEU A 98 -3.63 5.45 8.15
N ILE A 99 -3.03 5.23 6.99
CA ILE A 99 -2.86 6.26 5.96
C ILE A 99 -4.21 6.82 5.54
N ARG A 100 -5.17 5.94 5.20
CA ARG A 100 -6.52 6.34 4.80
C ARG A 100 -7.22 7.17 5.88
N GLY A 101 -7.04 6.81 7.16
CA GLY A 101 -7.67 7.48 8.32
C GLY A 101 -6.99 8.77 8.75
N SER A 102 -5.78 9.05 8.27
CA SER A 102 -4.96 10.19 8.69
C SER A 102 -4.71 11.23 7.60
N VAL A 103 -5.56 11.25 6.57
CA VAL A 103 -5.49 12.28 5.52
C VAL A 103 -5.69 13.66 6.16
N PRO A 104 -4.75 14.61 5.93
CA PRO A 104 -4.87 15.95 6.48
C PRO A 104 -6.17 16.65 6.01
N PRO A 105 -6.95 17.24 6.93
CA PRO A 105 -8.28 17.80 6.62
C PRO A 105 -8.23 18.98 5.64
N GLN A 106 -7.09 19.65 5.53
CA GLN A 106 -6.89 20.74 4.56
C GLN A 106 -6.82 20.24 3.10
N TRP A 107 -6.68 18.93 2.87
CA TRP A 107 -6.58 18.35 1.54
C TRP A 107 -7.64 17.27 1.27
N PRO A 108 -8.92 17.62 1.23
CA PRO A 108 -10.02 16.64 1.11
C PRO A 108 -9.95 15.84 -0.21
N ALA A 109 -9.39 16.40 -1.28
CA ALA A 109 -9.21 15.68 -2.54
C ALA A 109 -8.24 14.48 -2.41
N LEU A 110 -7.27 14.55 -1.49
CA LEU A 110 -6.33 13.46 -1.21
C LEU A 110 -7.04 12.24 -0.60
N GLN A 111 -8.24 12.41 0.00
CA GLN A 111 -9.01 11.29 0.53
C GLN A 111 -9.39 10.27 -0.55
N GLN A 112 -9.62 10.72 -1.78
CA GLN A 112 -9.90 9.80 -2.90
C GLN A 112 -8.66 8.97 -3.25
N SER A 113 -7.47 9.58 -3.25
CA SER A 113 -6.19 8.90 -3.46
C SER A 113 -5.89 7.90 -2.35
N ALA A 114 -6.07 8.29 -1.11
CA ALA A 114 -5.88 7.40 0.04
C ALA A 114 -6.88 6.23 0.04
N ASN A 115 -8.13 6.46 -0.38
CA ASN A 115 -9.12 5.40 -0.57
C ASN A 115 -8.72 4.46 -1.71
N ALA A 116 -8.22 5.00 -2.83
CA ALA A 116 -7.75 4.18 -3.95
C ALA A 116 -6.59 3.30 -3.51
N PHE A 117 -5.57 3.88 -2.88
CA PHE A 117 -4.43 3.16 -2.33
C PHE A 117 -4.86 2.04 -1.37
N TYR A 118 -5.76 2.34 -0.42
CA TYR A 118 -6.26 1.36 0.53
C TYR A 118 -6.93 0.18 -0.16
N TYR A 119 -7.90 0.42 -1.06
CA TYR A 119 -8.61 -0.67 -1.72
C TYR A 119 -7.73 -1.45 -2.70
N GLU A 120 -6.82 -0.79 -3.39
CA GLU A 120 -5.83 -1.46 -4.24
C GLU A 120 -4.96 -2.40 -3.40
N LYS A 121 -4.50 -1.95 -2.22
CA LYS A 121 -3.74 -2.78 -1.30
C LYS A 121 -4.54 -3.99 -0.83
N LEU A 122 -5.81 -3.84 -0.44
CA LEU A 122 -6.66 -4.96 -0.03
C LEU A 122 -6.81 -6.01 -1.15
N VAL A 123 -7.08 -5.56 -2.39
CA VAL A 123 -7.24 -6.44 -3.55
C VAL A 123 -5.93 -7.13 -3.90
N TYR A 124 -4.82 -6.41 -3.85
CA TYR A 124 -3.49 -6.95 -4.09
C TYR A 124 -3.14 -8.06 -3.09
N LEU A 125 -3.30 -7.80 -1.78
CA LEU A 125 -3.01 -8.77 -0.72
C LEU A 125 -3.92 -10.01 -0.83
N ALA A 126 -5.22 -9.83 -1.11
CA ALA A 126 -6.12 -10.94 -1.34
C ALA A 126 -5.68 -11.79 -2.55
N SER A 127 -5.26 -11.15 -3.63
CA SER A 127 -4.77 -11.84 -4.83
C SER A 127 -3.46 -12.59 -4.57
N MET A 128 -2.57 -12.05 -3.73
CA MET A 128 -1.34 -12.74 -3.29
C MET A 128 -1.66 -14.04 -2.53
N ILE A 129 -2.64 -14.01 -1.63
CA ILE A 129 -3.09 -15.20 -0.92
C ILE A 129 -3.70 -16.21 -1.91
N LEU A 130 -4.61 -15.76 -2.77
CA LEU A 130 -5.37 -16.63 -3.68
C LEU A 130 -4.49 -17.34 -4.72
N ARG A 131 -3.32 -16.79 -5.06
CA ARG A 131 -2.31 -17.46 -5.91
C ARG A 131 -1.64 -18.65 -5.26
N ARG A 132 -1.62 -18.74 -3.94
CA ARG A 132 -0.93 -19.83 -3.22
C ARG A 132 -1.62 -21.18 -3.42
N ALA A 133 -0.82 -22.25 -3.44
CA ALA A 133 -1.33 -23.61 -3.49
C ALA A 133 -2.17 -23.91 -2.24
N ASP A 134 -1.64 -23.58 -1.06
CA ASP A 134 -2.35 -23.66 0.20
C ASP A 134 -2.68 -22.26 0.74
N ILE A 135 -3.97 -22.01 0.98
CA ILE A 135 -4.50 -20.76 1.56
C ILE A 135 -4.93 -20.93 3.01
N LEU A 136 -4.88 -22.14 3.55
CA LEU A 136 -5.37 -22.43 4.90
C LEU A 136 -4.65 -21.60 5.98
N PRO A 137 -3.32 -21.40 5.93
CA PRO A 137 -2.61 -20.55 6.89
C PRO A 137 -3.05 -19.07 6.87
N TYR A 138 -3.69 -18.63 5.78
CA TYR A 138 -4.09 -17.23 5.53
C TYR A 138 -5.59 -17.00 5.60
N ARG A 139 -6.35 -17.98 6.12
CA ARG A 139 -7.82 -17.90 6.11
C ARG A 139 -8.37 -16.69 6.86
N VAL A 140 -7.72 -16.32 7.97
CA VAL A 140 -8.13 -15.16 8.79
C VAL A 140 -7.89 -13.88 8.00
N GLN A 141 -6.67 -13.69 7.50
CA GLN A 141 -6.29 -12.51 6.71
C GLN A 141 -7.15 -12.36 5.47
N LEU A 142 -7.39 -13.46 4.73
CA LEU A 142 -8.28 -13.42 3.56
C LEU A 142 -9.72 -13.04 3.94
N GLY A 143 -10.20 -13.52 5.08
CA GLY A 143 -11.50 -13.14 5.63
C GLY A 143 -11.60 -11.64 5.89
N GLU A 144 -10.63 -11.08 6.59
CA GLU A 144 -10.58 -9.65 6.89
C GLU A 144 -10.44 -8.76 5.64
N LEU A 145 -9.59 -9.16 4.69
CA LEU A 145 -9.46 -8.48 3.41
C LEU A 145 -10.79 -8.45 2.66
N ARG A 146 -11.51 -9.59 2.63
CA ARG A 146 -12.83 -9.68 2.00
C ARG A 146 -13.88 -8.80 2.69
N ILE A 147 -13.87 -8.73 4.02
CA ILE A 147 -14.75 -7.82 4.77
C ILE A 147 -14.51 -6.37 4.33
N GLY A 148 -13.25 -5.93 4.30
CA GLY A 148 -12.89 -4.58 3.87
C GLY A 148 -13.27 -4.28 2.42
N ILE A 149 -13.04 -5.24 1.50
CA ILE A 149 -13.43 -5.11 0.10
C ILE A 149 -14.97 -5.05 -0.03
N THR A 150 -15.70 -5.90 0.70
CA THR A 150 -17.16 -5.91 0.69
C THR A 150 -17.74 -4.58 1.17
N ALA A 151 -17.20 -4.03 2.28
CA ALA A 151 -17.59 -2.72 2.77
C ALA A 151 -17.40 -1.65 1.68
N GLY A 152 -16.21 -1.61 1.03
CA GLY A 152 -15.93 -0.65 -0.04
C GLY A 152 -16.82 -0.78 -1.27
N LEU A 153 -17.28 -1.99 -1.59
CA LEU A 153 -18.24 -2.22 -2.67
C LEU A 153 -19.65 -1.72 -2.27
N ASN A 154 -20.10 -2.02 -1.06
CA ASN A 154 -21.42 -1.63 -0.54
C ASN A 154 -21.53 -0.10 -0.41
N ASP A 155 -20.50 0.56 0.15
CA ASP A 155 -20.43 2.01 0.30
C ASP A 155 -20.15 2.73 -1.03
N ARG A 156 -19.96 1.97 -2.10
CA ARG A 156 -19.59 2.46 -3.44
C ARG A 156 -18.26 3.22 -3.50
N GLN A 157 -17.53 3.33 -2.41
CA GLN A 157 -16.22 4.02 -2.36
C GLN A 157 -15.19 3.35 -3.26
N LEU A 158 -15.20 2.02 -3.35
CA LEU A 158 -14.35 1.27 -4.26
C LEU A 158 -14.84 1.39 -5.71
N GLY A 159 -16.13 1.12 -5.95
CA GLY A 159 -16.67 1.07 -7.31
C GLY A 159 -16.69 2.43 -8.03
N ARG A 160 -16.96 3.51 -7.30
CA ARG A 160 -17.05 4.88 -7.85
C ARG A 160 -15.74 5.67 -7.81
N ASN A 161 -14.70 5.17 -7.18
CA ASN A 161 -13.43 5.89 -7.12
C ASN A 161 -12.81 6.01 -8.53
N PRO A 162 -12.62 7.22 -9.07
CA PRO A 162 -12.11 7.42 -10.43
C PRO A 162 -10.64 7.05 -10.57
N GLN A 163 -9.89 7.03 -9.47
CA GLN A 163 -8.45 6.70 -9.47
C GLN A 163 -8.18 5.19 -9.48
N LEU A 164 -9.20 4.36 -9.16
CA LEU A 164 -9.05 2.91 -9.22
C LEU A 164 -9.25 2.40 -10.65
N PRO A 165 -8.25 1.69 -11.21
CA PRO A 165 -8.37 1.02 -12.50
C PRO A 165 -9.54 0.02 -12.52
N PHE A 166 -10.15 -0.16 -13.70
CA PHE A 166 -11.22 -1.13 -13.89
C PHE A 166 -10.80 -2.55 -13.46
N ALA A 167 -9.57 -2.95 -13.74
CA ALA A 167 -9.03 -4.24 -13.34
C ALA A 167 -9.09 -4.47 -11.82
N ILE A 168 -8.78 -3.45 -11.01
CA ILE A 168 -8.86 -3.52 -9.55
C ILE A 168 -10.31 -3.66 -9.10
N LYS A 169 -11.24 -2.90 -9.69
CA LYS A 169 -12.68 -2.97 -9.39
C LYS A 169 -13.26 -4.35 -9.74
N ALA A 170 -12.91 -4.88 -10.90
CA ALA A 170 -13.32 -6.22 -11.33
C ALA A 170 -12.74 -7.31 -10.41
N SER A 171 -11.47 -7.20 -10.02
CA SER A 171 -10.80 -8.10 -9.08
C SER A 171 -11.46 -8.07 -7.69
N ALA A 172 -11.80 -6.88 -7.20
CA ALA A 172 -12.52 -6.71 -5.95
C ALA A 172 -13.88 -7.42 -5.98
N TRP A 173 -14.66 -7.17 -7.03
CA TRP A 173 -15.96 -7.81 -7.23
C TRP A 173 -15.82 -9.34 -7.29
N ALA A 174 -14.87 -9.84 -8.06
CA ALA A 174 -14.63 -11.28 -8.22
C ALA A 174 -14.16 -11.94 -6.91
N THR A 175 -13.35 -11.24 -6.10
CA THR A 175 -12.90 -11.71 -4.78
C THR A 175 -14.09 -11.99 -3.84
N VAL A 176 -15.15 -11.20 -3.94
CA VAL A 176 -16.34 -11.31 -3.09
C VAL A 176 -17.39 -12.26 -3.69
N HIS A 177 -17.76 -12.05 -4.96
CA HIS A 177 -18.93 -12.68 -5.57
C HIS A 177 -18.62 -13.95 -6.36
N ALA A 178 -17.38 -14.13 -6.82
CA ALA A 178 -16.95 -15.30 -7.57
C ALA A 178 -15.63 -15.91 -7.06
N PRO A 179 -15.49 -16.20 -5.75
CA PRO A 179 -14.19 -16.50 -5.13
C PRO A 179 -13.49 -17.74 -5.69
N LYS A 180 -14.24 -18.77 -6.08
CA LYS A 180 -13.67 -20.00 -6.66
C LYS A 180 -13.08 -19.74 -8.05
N LEU A 181 -13.84 -19.03 -8.90
CA LEU A 181 -13.40 -18.64 -10.23
C LEU A 181 -12.21 -17.68 -10.14
N TRP A 182 -12.29 -16.68 -9.26
CA TRP A 182 -11.21 -15.71 -9.08
C TRP A 182 -9.93 -16.37 -8.59
N ARG A 183 -10.01 -17.33 -7.66
CA ARG A 183 -8.84 -18.11 -7.24
C ARG A 183 -8.21 -18.87 -8.40
N TRP A 184 -9.02 -19.48 -9.26
CA TRP A 184 -8.54 -20.16 -10.45
C TRP A 184 -7.80 -19.20 -11.39
N VAL A 185 -8.37 -18.01 -11.64
CA VAL A 185 -7.72 -16.95 -12.42
C VAL A 185 -6.39 -16.52 -11.78
N CYS A 186 -6.38 -16.24 -10.48
CA CYS A 186 -5.19 -15.82 -9.76
C CYS A 186 -4.06 -16.86 -9.89
N ARG A 187 -4.38 -18.14 -9.80
CA ARG A 187 -3.38 -19.22 -9.86
C ARG A 187 -2.82 -19.46 -11.26
N ASN A 188 -3.64 -19.28 -12.30
CA ASN A 188 -3.23 -19.67 -13.64
C ASN A 188 -2.76 -18.51 -14.52
N PHE A 189 -3.19 -17.30 -14.25
CA PHE A 189 -2.93 -16.14 -15.14
C PHE A 189 -2.21 -14.97 -14.47
N LEU A 190 -2.32 -14.81 -13.15
CA LEU A 190 -1.58 -13.76 -12.46
C LEU A 190 -0.22 -14.29 -12.02
N LYS A 191 0.81 -14.06 -12.84
CA LYS A 191 2.19 -14.39 -12.49
C LYS A 191 2.66 -13.50 -11.34
N ASP A 192 3.49 -14.05 -10.44
CA ASP A 192 4.21 -13.22 -9.48
C ASP A 192 5.13 -12.28 -10.28
N ARG A 193 4.97 -10.98 -10.09
CA ARG A 193 5.99 -10.01 -10.46
C ARG A 193 7.10 -10.19 -9.43
N GLN A 194 8.14 -10.89 -9.83
CA GLN A 194 9.41 -10.98 -9.08
C GLN A 194 10.09 -9.62 -9.03
#